data_a62b33f1fca10da86987b4f5de20a77d
#
_entry.id   a62b33f1fca10da86987b4f5de20a77d
#
_cell.length_a   1.000
_cell.length_b   1.000
_cell.length_c   1.000
_cell.angle_alpha   90.00
_cell.angle_beta   90.00
_cell.angle_gamma   90.00
#
_symmetry.space_group_name_H-M   'P 1'
#
loop_
_entity.id
_entity.type
_entity.pdbx_description
1 polymer ?
#
loop_
_entity_poly.entity_id
_entity_poly.type
_entity_poly.pdbx_seq_one_letter_code
_entity_poly.pdbx_strand_id
1 'polypeptide(L)'
;MANLRPTRTFTRAPRIALRGTVPAAIQLENGRQFTVRLHQLSVTGGLLELATYIDERSRIMMGFAFGSMNVHANAELLFPMRGGLGYMQPFRFTGFGAGVRQTLEIEITKMLQQMMTAARRQRLSDRSPRFFLDSV
;
A
#
# COMPACT_ATOMS: atom_id res chain seq x y z
N MET A 1 18.13 20.57 -22.30
CA MET A 1 18.48 20.71 -21.42
C MET A 1 17.75 20.45 -20.24
N ALA A 2 17.48 21.25 -19.59
CA ALA A 2 16.90 21.06 -18.35
C ALA A 2 15.68 20.26 -18.36
N ASN A 3 15.05 20.27 -19.41
CA ASN A 3 13.84 19.58 -19.54
C ASN A 3 13.95 18.13 -19.27
N LEU A 4 15.07 17.58 -19.32
CA LEU A 4 15.22 16.18 -19.04
C LEU A 4 14.89 15.83 -17.60
N ARG A 5 15.07 16.77 -16.71
CA ARG A 5 14.86 16.46 -15.37
C ARG A 5 13.48 16.17 -14.99
N PRO A 6 12.49 16.80 -15.53
CA PRO A 6 11.11 16.49 -15.19
C PRO A 6 10.79 15.03 -15.34
N THR A 7 11.43 14.37 -16.26
CA THR A 7 11.17 12.98 -16.47
C THR A 7 11.43 12.17 -15.23
N ARG A 8 12.48 12.51 -14.51
CA ARG A 8 12.81 11.76 -13.33
C ARG A 8 11.86 12.03 -12.19
N THR A 9 11.33 13.21 -12.15
CA THR A 9 10.43 13.56 -11.07
C THR A 9 9.13 12.81 -11.15
N PHE A 10 8.84 12.18 -12.26
CA PHE A 10 7.61 11.41 -12.39
C PHE A 10 7.76 9.97 -11.98
N THR A 11 8.92 9.59 -11.53
CA THR A 11 9.10 8.24 -11.03
C THR A 11 8.25 8.05 -9.79
N ARG A 12 7.40 7.08 -9.79
CA ARG A 12 6.53 6.82 -8.65
C ARG A 12 7.30 6.19 -7.51
N ALA A 13 6.89 6.51 -6.30
CA ALA A 13 7.38 5.81 -5.14
C ALA A 13 7.01 4.32 -5.25
N PRO A 14 7.85 3.43 -4.76
CA PRO A 14 7.53 2.00 -4.78
C PRO A 14 6.20 1.73 -4.11
N ARG A 15 5.38 0.89 -4.75
CA ARG A 15 4.06 0.55 -4.25
C ARG A 15 3.99 -0.95 -4.03
N ILE A 16 3.45 -1.35 -2.90
CA ILE A 16 3.30 -2.75 -2.58
C ILE A 16 1.83 -3.12 -2.54
N ALA A 17 1.48 -4.21 -3.21
CA ALA A 17 0.15 -4.80 -3.12
C ALA A 17 0.15 -5.77 -1.96
N LEU A 18 -0.79 -5.60 -1.03
CA LEU A 18 -0.80 -6.37 0.20
C LEU A 18 -1.63 -7.63 0.02
N ARG A 19 -1.03 -8.77 0.33
CA ARG A 19 -1.75 -10.02 0.25
C ARG A 19 -2.75 -10.08 1.38
N GLY A 20 -3.99 -10.42 1.04
CA GLY A 20 -5.03 -10.57 2.04
C GLY A 20 -5.41 -9.29 2.72
N THR A 21 -4.91 -8.17 2.24
CA THR A 21 -5.19 -6.84 2.77
C THR A 21 -4.76 -6.70 4.23
N VAL A 22 -4.73 -5.47 4.70
CA VAL A 22 -4.38 -5.15 6.08
C VAL A 22 -5.51 -4.28 6.65
N PRO A 23 -6.06 -4.62 7.82
CA PRO A 23 -7.06 -3.77 8.42
C PRO A 23 -6.44 -2.43 8.84
N ALA A 24 -7.19 -1.37 8.63
CA ALA A 24 -6.76 -0.03 8.99
C ALA A 24 -7.93 0.69 9.66
N ALA A 25 -7.61 1.54 10.60
CA ALA A 25 -8.59 2.40 11.23
C ALA A 25 -8.48 3.79 10.63
N ILE A 26 -9.60 4.39 10.28
CA ILE A 26 -9.60 5.78 9.83
C ILE A 26 -10.58 6.57 10.67
N GLN A 27 -10.26 7.84 10.86
CA GLN A 27 -11.12 8.76 11.59
C GLN A 27 -11.29 10.03 10.77
N LEU A 28 -12.53 10.39 10.54
CA LEU A 28 -12.86 11.60 9.78
C LEU A 28 -12.80 12.82 10.69
N GLU A 29 -12.80 14.00 10.09
CA GLU A 29 -12.75 15.24 10.85
C GLU A 29 -13.93 15.40 11.79
N ASN A 30 -15.08 14.83 11.45
CA ASN A 30 -16.26 14.90 12.32
C ASN A 30 -16.23 13.88 13.46
N GLY A 31 -15.14 13.14 13.60
CA GLY A 31 -14.96 12.17 14.68
C GLY A 31 -15.46 10.79 14.38
N ARG A 32 -16.11 10.57 13.24
CA ARG A 32 -16.58 9.24 12.88
C ARG A 32 -15.39 8.34 12.57
N GLN A 33 -15.47 7.11 13.02
CA GLN A 33 -14.40 6.13 12.84
C GLN A 33 -14.90 4.94 12.03
N PHE A 34 -14.02 4.40 11.20
CA PHE A 34 -14.33 3.24 10.38
C PHE A 34 -13.15 2.29 10.38
N THR A 35 -13.45 0.99 10.28
CA THR A 35 -12.44 0.00 9.99
C THR A 35 -12.51 -0.29 8.50
N VAL A 36 -11.38 -0.17 7.82
CA VAL A 36 -11.29 -0.35 6.37
C VAL A 36 -10.18 -1.33 6.07
N ARG A 37 -10.02 -1.68 4.80
CA ARG A 37 -8.97 -2.60 4.39
C ARG A 37 -7.99 -1.91 3.47
N LEU A 38 -6.72 -2.08 3.77
CA LEU A 38 -5.64 -1.49 2.98
C LEU A 38 -5.17 -2.53 1.96
N HIS A 39 -5.27 -2.18 0.69
CA HIS A 39 -4.91 -3.06 -0.42
C HIS A 39 -3.56 -2.77 -1.02
N GLN A 40 -3.19 -1.51 -1.11
CA GLN A 40 -1.92 -1.09 -1.67
C GLN A 40 -1.34 0.02 -0.82
N LEU A 41 -0.02 0.08 -0.77
CA LEU A 41 0.67 1.05 0.07
C LEU A 41 1.95 1.52 -0.59
N SER A 42 2.21 2.82 -0.50
CA SER A 42 3.50 3.43 -0.81
C SER A 42 3.70 4.56 0.17
N VAL A 43 4.86 5.21 0.13
CA VAL A 43 5.09 6.34 1.03
C VAL A 43 4.30 7.58 0.66
N THR A 44 3.67 7.59 -0.50
CA THR A 44 2.84 8.71 -0.92
C THR A 44 1.36 8.47 -0.68
N GLY A 45 0.94 7.22 -0.51
CA GLY A 45 -0.46 6.88 -0.31
C GLY A 45 -0.73 5.43 -0.62
N GLY A 46 -1.95 5.13 -1.04
CA GLY A 46 -2.32 3.76 -1.33
C GLY A 46 -3.77 3.64 -1.76
N LEU A 47 -4.33 2.46 -1.51
CA LEU A 47 -5.68 2.12 -1.91
C LEU A 47 -6.41 1.43 -0.76
N LEU A 48 -7.56 1.96 -0.40
CA LEU A 48 -8.41 1.42 0.65
C LEU A 48 -9.67 0.80 0.06
N GLU A 49 -10.20 -0.20 0.75
CA GLU A 49 -11.53 -0.74 0.47
C GLU A 49 -12.44 -0.38 1.64
N LEU A 50 -13.58 0.24 1.32
CA LEU A 50 -14.53 0.70 2.31
C LEU A 50 -15.92 0.18 1.97
N ALA A 51 -16.70 -0.13 3.01
CA ALA A 51 -18.09 -0.52 2.81
C ALA A 51 -18.99 0.69 2.58
N THR A 52 -18.57 1.87 3.03
CA THR A 52 -19.37 3.08 3.02
C THR A 52 -18.76 4.12 2.09
N TYR A 53 -19.59 4.85 1.38
CA TYR A 53 -19.12 5.95 0.53
C TYR A 53 -18.61 7.09 1.42
N ILE A 54 -17.44 7.59 1.11
CA ILE A 54 -16.89 8.76 1.77
C ILE A 54 -16.44 9.73 0.69
N ASP A 55 -16.78 11.00 0.89
CA ASP A 55 -16.52 12.01 -0.12
C ASP A 55 -15.05 12.15 -0.45
N GLU A 56 -14.79 12.43 -1.70
CA GLU A 56 -13.48 12.81 -2.20
C GLU A 56 -12.96 14.02 -1.41
N ARG A 57 -11.64 14.03 -1.14
CA ARG A 57 -10.96 15.10 -0.42
C ARG A 57 -11.25 15.12 1.08
N SER A 58 -11.95 14.13 1.60
CA SER A 58 -12.10 14.03 3.02
C SER A 58 -10.73 13.84 3.66
N ARG A 59 -10.47 14.57 4.73
CA ARG A 59 -9.23 14.41 5.49
C ARG A 59 -9.45 13.39 6.57
N ILE A 60 -8.49 12.53 6.73
CA ILE A 60 -8.59 11.46 7.71
C ILE A 60 -7.29 11.34 8.49
N MET A 61 -7.43 10.77 9.68
CA MET A 61 -6.30 10.23 10.41
C MET A 61 -6.39 8.73 10.27
N MET A 62 -5.29 8.06 9.97
CA MET A 62 -5.33 6.62 9.78
C MET A 62 -4.24 5.93 10.59
N GLY A 63 -4.54 4.70 10.97
CA GLY A 63 -3.61 3.87 11.70
C GLY A 63 -3.67 2.44 11.18
N PHE A 64 -2.50 1.83 11.01
CA PHE A 64 -2.42 0.44 10.59
C PHE A 64 -1.06 -0.13 10.99
N ALA A 65 -1.00 -1.46 11.04
CA ALA A 65 0.26 -2.14 11.28
C ALA A 65 0.85 -2.59 9.95
N PHE A 66 2.13 -2.36 9.75
CA PHE A 66 2.82 -2.79 8.55
C PHE A 66 4.20 -3.29 8.93
N GLY A 67 4.49 -4.55 8.63
CA GLY A 67 5.73 -5.16 9.07
C GLY A 67 5.78 -5.13 10.59
N SER A 68 6.86 -4.61 11.13
CA SER A 68 7.03 -4.54 12.56
C SER A 68 6.65 -3.19 13.15
N MET A 69 6.06 -2.30 12.34
CA MET A 69 5.76 -0.94 12.79
C MET A 69 4.27 -0.67 12.80
N ASN A 70 3.86 0.27 13.65
CA ASN A 70 2.52 0.82 13.64
C ASN A 70 2.60 2.20 13.00
N VAL A 71 1.78 2.42 11.99
CA VAL A 71 1.79 3.67 11.24
C VAL A 71 0.59 4.51 11.65
N HIS A 72 0.84 5.77 12.00
CA HIS A 72 -0.20 6.75 12.23
C HIS A 72 0.10 7.93 11.34
N ALA A 73 -0.85 8.32 10.53
CA ALA A 73 -0.61 9.37 9.53
C ALA A 73 -1.89 10.11 9.23
N ASN A 74 -1.72 11.32 8.73
CA ASN A 74 -2.82 12.08 8.14
C ASN A 74 -2.84 11.81 6.66
N ALA A 75 -4.05 11.77 6.09
CA ALA A 75 -4.21 11.49 4.69
C ALA A 75 -5.44 12.19 4.15
N GLU A 76 -5.51 12.24 2.84
CA GLU A 76 -6.66 12.78 2.13
C GLU A 76 -7.20 11.69 1.23
N LEU A 77 -8.50 11.46 1.28
CA LEU A 77 -9.15 10.49 0.41
C LEU A 77 -9.35 11.11 -0.97
N LEU A 78 -9.12 10.30 -1.98
CA LEU A 78 -9.27 10.74 -3.35
C LEU A 78 -10.60 10.23 -3.90
N PHE A 79 -10.75 10.22 -5.21
CA PHE A 79 -12.04 9.90 -5.82
C PHE A 79 -12.39 8.41 -5.59
N PRO A 80 -13.56 8.13 -4.97
CA PRO A 80 -13.96 6.74 -4.73
C PRO A 80 -14.44 6.07 -6.01
N MET A 81 -14.13 4.79 -6.13
CA MET A 81 -14.57 3.96 -7.24
C MET A 81 -15.36 2.78 -6.69
N ARG A 82 -16.34 2.32 -7.42
CA ARG A 82 -17.03 1.13 -7.01
C ARG A 82 -16.13 -0.07 -7.20
N GLY A 83 -16.12 -0.97 -6.24
CA GLY A 83 -15.31 -2.17 -6.34
C GLY A 83 -15.32 -2.94 -5.04
N GLY A 84 -14.88 -4.20 -5.11
CA GLY A 84 -14.88 -5.07 -3.95
C GLY A 84 -16.27 -5.19 -3.38
N LEU A 85 -16.38 -5.09 -2.08
CA LEU A 85 -17.66 -5.18 -1.38
C LEU A 85 -18.30 -3.81 -1.20
N GLY A 86 -17.76 -2.79 -1.79
CA GLY A 86 -18.30 -1.45 -1.63
C GLY A 86 -17.55 -0.47 -2.52
N TYR A 87 -16.55 0.18 -1.97
CA TYR A 87 -15.79 1.20 -2.68
C TYR A 87 -14.30 0.96 -2.53
N MET A 88 -13.58 1.18 -3.62
CA MET A 88 -12.13 1.21 -3.62
C MET A 88 -11.74 2.68 -3.69
N GLN A 89 -11.03 3.16 -2.71
CA GLN A 89 -10.73 4.58 -2.63
C GLN A 89 -9.25 4.82 -2.44
N PRO A 90 -8.62 5.46 -3.43
CA PRO A 90 -7.22 5.85 -3.26
C PRO A 90 -7.09 6.92 -2.20
N PHE A 91 -5.93 6.98 -1.57
CA PHE A 91 -5.64 8.02 -0.60
C PHE A 91 -4.22 8.52 -0.78
N ARG A 92 -3.98 9.71 -0.28
CA ARG A 92 -2.67 10.34 -0.34
C ARG A 92 -2.31 10.77 1.06
N PHE A 93 -1.11 10.40 1.51
CA PHE A 93 -0.63 10.86 2.80
C PHE A 93 -0.38 12.36 2.76
N THR A 94 -0.79 13.07 3.79
CA THR A 94 -0.56 14.51 3.90
C THR A 94 0.36 14.84 5.04
N GLY A 95 0.58 13.92 5.98
CA GLY A 95 1.49 14.16 7.07
C GLY A 95 1.81 12.92 7.85
N PHE A 96 3.06 12.81 8.27
CA PHE A 96 3.53 11.74 9.14
C PHE A 96 4.16 12.36 10.38
N GLY A 97 4.22 11.58 11.44
CA GLY A 97 5.04 11.95 12.57
C GLY A 97 6.53 11.91 12.19
N ALA A 98 7.37 12.46 13.05
CA ALA A 98 8.79 12.53 12.79
C ALA A 98 9.38 11.13 12.56
N GLY A 99 10.11 10.98 11.47
CA GLY A 99 10.78 9.72 11.15
C GLY A 99 9.90 8.63 10.61
N VAL A 100 8.59 8.77 10.65
CA VAL A 100 7.68 7.71 10.23
C VAL A 100 7.80 7.44 8.73
N ARG A 101 7.89 8.48 7.93
CA ARG A 101 7.98 8.31 6.49
C ARG A 101 9.22 7.51 6.10
N GLN A 102 10.36 7.82 6.69
CA GLN A 102 11.59 7.12 6.39
C GLN A 102 11.52 5.66 6.80
N THR A 103 11.00 5.40 7.97
CA THR A 103 10.85 4.03 8.46
C THR A 103 9.90 3.24 7.57
N LEU A 104 8.81 3.87 7.15
CA LEU A 104 7.85 3.23 6.27
C LEU A 104 8.48 2.90 4.92
N GLU A 105 9.26 3.80 4.38
CA GLU A 105 9.94 3.57 3.11
C GLU A 105 10.88 2.38 3.21
N ILE A 106 11.62 2.28 4.28
CA ILE A 106 12.52 1.16 4.53
C ILE A 106 11.73 -0.14 4.62
N GLU A 107 10.63 -0.14 5.37
CA GLU A 107 9.82 -1.34 5.53
C GLU A 107 9.20 -1.78 4.21
N ILE A 108 8.71 -0.86 3.41
CA ILE A 108 8.15 -1.19 2.11
C ILE A 108 9.22 -1.80 1.21
N THR A 109 10.41 -1.21 1.18
CA THR A 109 11.50 -1.71 0.36
C THR A 109 11.90 -3.11 0.79
N LYS A 110 12.01 -3.35 2.08
CA LYS A 110 12.34 -4.68 2.61
C LYS A 110 11.29 -5.71 2.20
N MET A 111 10.03 -5.34 2.34
CA MET A 111 8.93 -6.25 2.00
C MET A 111 8.92 -6.58 0.52
N LEU A 112 9.15 -5.58 -0.33
CA LEU A 112 9.22 -5.80 -1.77
C LEU A 112 10.38 -6.73 -2.13
N GLN A 113 11.53 -6.55 -1.50
CA GLN A 113 12.68 -7.41 -1.75
C GLN A 113 12.39 -8.84 -1.32
N GLN A 114 11.74 -9.02 -0.19
CA GLN A 114 11.35 -10.34 0.28
C GLN A 114 10.38 -11.01 -0.66
N MET A 115 9.43 -10.27 -1.19
CA MET A 115 8.46 -10.80 -2.14
C MET A 115 9.14 -11.22 -3.43
N MET A 116 10.08 -10.42 -3.93
CA MET A 116 10.81 -10.77 -5.14
C MET A 116 11.66 -12.01 -4.94
N THR A 117 12.30 -12.12 -3.80
CA THR A 117 13.12 -13.29 -3.47
C THR A 117 12.24 -14.53 -3.37
N ALA A 118 11.12 -14.44 -2.71
CA ALA A 118 10.21 -15.55 -2.57
C ALA A 118 9.66 -16.00 -3.92
N ALA A 119 9.32 -15.06 -4.79
CA ALA A 119 8.83 -15.38 -6.13
C ALA A 119 9.90 -16.09 -6.94
N ARG A 120 11.14 -15.65 -6.81
CA ARG A 120 12.25 -16.30 -7.52
C ARG A 120 12.46 -17.72 -7.02
N ARG A 121 12.43 -17.93 -5.72
CA ARG A 121 12.58 -19.25 -5.14
C ARG A 121 11.46 -20.18 -5.60
N GLN A 122 10.28 -19.66 -5.67
CA GLN A 122 9.14 -20.44 -6.07
C GLN A 122 9.29 -20.91 -7.53
N ARG A 123 9.74 -20.03 -8.40
CA ARG A 123 9.97 -20.41 -9.79
C ARG A 123 11.00 -21.51 -9.92
N LEU A 124 12.07 -21.43 -9.15
CA LEU A 124 13.10 -22.44 -9.17
C LEU A 124 12.59 -23.77 -8.62
N SER A 125 11.80 -23.72 -7.58
CA SER A 125 11.22 -24.92 -7.00
C SER A 125 10.27 -25.60 -7.96
N ASP A 126 9.46 -24.81 -8.65
CA ASP A 126 8.51 -25.37 -9.59
C ASP A 126 9.20 -26.08 -10.73
N ARG A 127 10.34 -25.59 -11.15
CA ARG A 127 11.06 -26.24 -12.25
C ARG A 127 11.63 -27.59 -11.85
N SER A 128 12.24 -27.66 -10.71
CA SER A 128 12.86 -28.90 -10.27
C SER A 128 11.90 -30.07 -10.14
N PRO A 129 10.84 -29.96 -9.39
CA PRO A 129 9.93 -31.08 -9.26
C PRO A 129 9.37 -31.53 -10.58
N ARG A 130 9.06 -30.58 -11.45
CA ARG A 130 8.49 -30.92 -12.73
C ARG A 130 9.49 -31.69 -13.58
N PHE A 131 10.72 -31.28 -13.51
CA PHE A 131 11.78 -31.94 -14.25
C PHE A 131 11.91 -33.40 -13.80
N PHE A 132 11.86 -33.64 -12.52
CA PHE A 132 11.97 -34.99 -12.00
C PHE A 132 10.79 -35.85 -12.42
N LEU A 133 9.62 -35.31 -12.38
CA LEU A 133 8.44 -36.04 -12.78
C LEU A 133 8.51 -36.42 -14.23
N ASP A 134 9.03 -35.54 -15.04
CA ASP A 134 9.13 -35.82 -16.47
C ASP A 134 10.12 -36.92 -16.75
N SER A 135 11.14 -37.06 -15.93
CA SER A 135 12.12 -38.08 -16.16
C SER A 135 11.65 -39.44 -15.67
N VAL A 136 10.63 -39.46 -14.89
CA VAL A 136 10.09 -40.74 -14.45
C VAL A 136 9.09 -41.27 -15.44
#